data_a0352eeb439779131ee7b8429824a533
#
_entry.id   a0352eeb439779131ee7b8429824a533
#
_cell.length_a   1.000
_cell.length_b   1.000
_cell.length_c   1.000
_cell.angle_alpha   90.00
_cell.angle_beta   90.00
_cell.angle_gamma   90.00
#
_symmetry.space_group_name_H-M   'P 1'
#
loop_
_entity.id
_entity.type
_entity.pdbx_description
1 polymer ?
#
loop_
_entity_poly.entity_id
_entity_poly.type
_entity_poly.pdbx_seq_one_letter_code
_entity_poly.pdbx_strand_id
1 'polypeptide(L)'
;GFCMGGLLSLMISAREGDRGAATGPFYGAPLGDGEPDWSGLTAKVDGHFAENDDFFPPAAVQDLASRLRAMGKDVTFTVYPGTGHAFANESNALGTHDDAAAAVAWDRAVAFLKANVPG
;
A
#
# COMPACT_ATOMS: atom_id res chain seq x y z
N GLY A 1 -5.72 4.26 1.55
CA GLY A 1 -5.80 4.13 3.02
C GLY A 1 -4.44 4.19 3.69
N PHE A 2 -4.43 4.51 4.97
CA PHE A 2 -3.20 4.70 5.77
C PHE A 2 -3.19 3.74 6.95
N CYS A 3 -2.04 3.16 7.28
CA CYS A 3 -1.88 2.21 8.39
C CYS A 3 -2.88 1.06 8.30
N MET A 4 -3.69 0.88 9.33
CA MET A 4 -4.78 -0.08 9.33
C MET A 4 -5.76 0.17 8.16
N GLY A 5 -5.98 1.43 7.77
CA GLY A 5 -6.76 1.77 6.59
C GLY A 5 -6.14 1.24 5.30
N GLY A 6 -4.81 1.22 5.19
CA GLY A 6 -4.11 0.60 4.07
C GLY A 6 -4.35 -0.90 4.00
N LEU A 7 -4.22 -1.57 5.14
CA LEU A 7 -4.52 -2.99 5.28
C LEU A 7 -5.98 -3.27 4.87
N LEU A 8 -6.92 -2.50 5.41
CA LEU A 8 -8.34 -2.67 5.11
C LEU A 8 -8.67 -2.37 3.66
N SER A 9 -8.01 -1.41 3.03
CA SER A 9 -8.24 -1.10 1.62
C SER A 9 -7.90 -2.27 0.71
N LEU A 10 -6.82 -2.98 1.01
CA LEU A 10 -6.45 -4.19 0.27
C LEU A 10 -7.42 -5.34 0.52
N MET A 11 -7.86 -5.52 1.76
CA MET A 11 -8.85 -6.56 2.08
C MET A 11 -10.18 -6.32 1.38
N ILE A 12 -10.65 -5.07 1.37
CA ILE A 12 -11.89 -4.69 0.68
C ILE A 12 -11.73 -4.90 -0.82
N SER A 13 -10.60 -4.50 -1.41
CA SER A 13 -10.35 -4.68 -2.84
C SER A 13 -10.36 -6.15 -3.25
N ALA A 14 -9.78 -7.02 -2.44
CA ALA A 14 -9.79 -8.46 -2.69
C ALA A 14 -11.20 -9.04 -2.59
N ARG A 15 -12.00 -8.55 -1.64
CA ARG A 15 -13.37 -9.02 -1.41
C ARG A 15 -14.33 -8.55 -2.48
N GLU A 16 -14.24 -7.28 -2.89
CA GLU A 16 -15.20 -6.65 -3.80
C GLU A 16 -14.89 -6.88 -5.28
N GLY A 17 -13.73 -7.45 -5.59
CA GLY A 17 -13.37 -7.84 -6.96
C GLY A 17 -13.44 -6.69 -7.95
N ASP A 18 -14.20 -6.85 -9.01
CA ASP A 18 -14.28 -5.89 -10.12
C ASP A 18 -14.98 -4.58 -9.77
N ARG A 19 -15.50 -4.43 -8.57
CA ARG A 19 -16.06 -3.17 -8.07
C ARG A 19 -14.95 -2.18 -7.70
N GLY A 20 -13.71 -2.64 -7.50
CA GLY A 20 -12.57 -1.80 -7.21
C GLY A 20 -11.71 -1.58 -8.45
N ALA A 21 -11.39 -0.33 -8.78
CA ALA A 21 -10.55 0.01 -9.92
C ALA A 21 -9.07 0.13 -9.54
N ALA A 22 -8.79 0.74 -8.39
CA ALA A 22 -7.43 1.02 -7.92
C ALA A 22 -7.38 1.10 -6.40
N THR A 23 -6.25 0.70 -5.83
CA THR A 23 -6.02 0.72 -4.39
C THR A 23 -4.61 1.23 -4.09
N GLY A 24 -4.52 2.22 -3.22
CA GLY A 24 -3.24 2.82 -2.84
C GLY A 24 -3.00 2.74 -1.34
N PRO A 25 -2.51 1.61 -0.81
CA PRO A 25 -2.22 1.51 0.61
C PRO A 25 -0.93 2.26 0.98
N PHE A 26 -0.98 2.96 2.11
CA PHE A 26 0.18 3.60 2.72
C PHE A 26 0.51 2.84 4.00
N TYR A 27 1.74 2.35 4.08
CA TYR A 27 2.33 1.64 5.23
C TYR A 27 1.35 0.70 5.95
N GLY A 28 0.58 -0.07 5.20
CA GLY A 28 -0.32 -1.08 5.76
C GLY A 28 -0.71 -2.12 4.74
N ALA A 29 -0.59 -3.39 5.09
CA ALA A 29 -0.98 -4.52 4.25
C ALA A 29 -1.34 -5.72 5.14
N PRO A 30 -2.32 -6.56 4.75
CA PRO A 30 -2.57 -7.81 5.47
C PRO A 30 -1.43 -8.79 5.22
N LEU A 31 -0.80 -9.24 6.30
CA LEU A 31 0.35 -10.13 6.25
C LEU A 31 0.09 -11.42 7.03
N GLY A 32 0.73 -12.51 6.62
CA GLY A 32 0.66 -13.79 7.30
C GLY A 32 -0.77 -14.34 7.35
N ASP A 33 -1.22 -14.72 8.54
CA ASP A 33 -2.55 -15.30 8.73
C ASP A 33 -3.69 -14.31 8.48
N GLY A 34 -3.39 -13.01 8.38
CA GLY A 34 -4.37 -11.98 8.08
C GLY A 34 -4.66 -11.79 6.59
N GLU A 35 -3.98 -12.51 5.70
CA GLU A 35 -4.18 -12.36 4.27
C GLU A 35 -5.57 -12.86 3.84
N PRO A 36 -6.27 -12.09 2.96
CA PRO A 36 -7.52 -12.55 2.38
C PRO A 36 -7.28 -13.52 1.23
N ASP A 37 -8.35 -13.99 0.62
CA ASP A 37 -8.28 -14.69 -0.66
C ASP A 37 -8.02 -13.67 -1.77
N TRP A 38 -6.81 -13.70 -2.32
CA TRP A 38 -6.38 -12.75 -3.34
C TRP A 38 -6.93 -13.04 -4.74
N SER A 39 -7.55 -14.19 -4.97
CA SER A 39 -8.05 -14.55 -6.30
C SER A 39 -9.07 -13.53 -6.84
N GLY A 40 -9.83 -12.90 -5.94
CA GLY A 40 -10.81 -11.88 -6.31
C GLY A 40 -10.25 -10.48 -6.55
N LEU A 41 -8.95 -10.26 -6.32
CA LEU A 41 -8.36 -8.93 -6.50
C LEU A 41 -8.20 -8.62 -7.99
N THR A 42 -8.92 -7.61 -8.47
CA THR A 42 -8.80 -7.12 -9.85
C THR A 42 -8.31 -5.68 -9.92
N ALA A 43 -8.39 -4.94 -8.81
CA ALA A 43 -7.90 -3.56 -8.74
C ALA A 43 -6.40 -3.52 -8.96
N LYS A 44 -5.93 -2.46 -9.61
CA LYS A 44 -4.48 -2.15 -9.64
C LYS A 44 -4.07 -1.63 -8.27
N VAL A 45 -2.89 -2.01 -7.82
CA VAL A 45 -2.39 -1.66 -6.49
C VAL A 45 -1.05 -0.94 -6.59
N ASP A 46 -0.97 0.24 -5.98
CA ASP A 46 0.28 0.99 -5.84
C ASP A 46 0.44 1.37 -4.37
N GLY A 47 1.29 0.64 -3.67
CA GLY A 47 1.48 0.80 -2.23
C GLY A 47 2.77 1.51 -1.88
N HIS A 48 2.76 2.20 -0.74
CA HIS A 48 3.87 3.01 -0.23
C HIS A 48 4.21 2.58 1.18
N PHE A 49 5.46 2.15 1.37
CA PHE A 49 5.91 1.53 2.62
C PHE A 49 7.22 2.15 3.10
N ALA A 50 7.48 2.02 4.39
CA ALA A 50 8.67 2.57 5.03
C ALA A 50 9.73 1.49 5.20
N GLU A 51 11.00 1.88 5.04
CA GLU A 51 12.13 0.98 5.23
C GLU A 51 12.27 0.52 6.67
N ASN A 52 12.04 1.42 7.62
CA ASN A 52 12.22 1.16 9.05
C ASN A 52 10.85 1.00 9.75
N ASP A 53 10.04 0.10 9.24
CA ASP A 53 8.69 -0.15 9.76
C ASP A 53 8.65 -1.53 10.42
N ASP A 54 8.47 -1.56 11.75
CA ASP A 54 8.36 -2.81 12.51
C ASP A 54 6.97 -3.44 12.41
N PHE A 55 5.95 -2.67 12.06
CA PHE A 55 4.58 -3.18 11.89
C PHE A 55 4.42 -3.88 10.54
N PHE A 56 5.00 -3.29 9.49
CA PHE A 56 4.93 -3.79 8.12
C PHE A 56 6.33 -3.80 7.51
N PRO A 57 7.17 -4.80 7.88
CA PRO A 57 8.57 -4.84 7.46
C PRO A 57 8.72 -4.92 5.94
N PRO A 58 9.70 -4.24 5.34
CA PRO A 58 9.90 -4.24 3.89
C PRO A 58 9.99 -5.63 3.26
N ALA A 59 10.71 -6.56 3.91
CA ALA A 59 10.85 -7.92 3.39
C ALA A 59 9.50 -8.62 3.27
N ALA A 60 8.62 -8.43 4.27
CA ALA A 60 7.30 -9.05 4.27
C ALA A 60 6.38 -8.43 3.21
N VAL A 61 6.39 -7.10 3.05
CA VAL A 61 5.54 -6.45 2.05
C VAL A 61 6.02 -6.73 0.63
N GLN A 62 7.33 -6.82 0.39
CA GLN A 62 7.87 -7.17 -0.93
C GLN A 62 7.62 -8.64 -1.27
N ASP A 63 7.65 -9.53 -0.28
CA ASP A 63 7.25 -10.93 -0.48
C ASP A 63 5.79 -11.02 -0.93
N LEU A 64 4.89 -10.30 -0.25
CA LEU A 64 3.48 -10.24 -0.64
C LEU A 64 3.33 -9.72 -2.06
N ALA A 65 4.00 -8.63 -2.43
CA ALA A 65 3.95 -8.08 -3.78
C ALA A 65 4.40 -9.10 -4.82
N SER A 66 5.48 -9.82 -4.54
CA SER A 66 6.01 -10.86 -5.46
C SER A 66 5.01 -11.98 -5.66
N ARG A 67 4.38 -12.45 -4.59
CA ARG A 67 3.36 -13.51 -4.67
C ARG A 67 2.13 -13.06 -5.46
N LEU A 68 1.68 -11.82 -5.24
CA LEU A 68 0.54 -11.27 -5.99
C LEU A 68 0.86 -11.11 -7.48
N ARG A 69 2.05 -10.64 -7.82
CA ARG A 69 2.49 -10.56 -9.22
C ARG A 69 2.57 -11.94 -9.86
N ALA A 70 3.00 -12.96 -9.12
CA ALA A 70 3.02 -14.34 -9.61
C ALA A 70 1.60 -14.87 -9.88
N MET A 71 0.59 -14.34 -9.21
CA MET A 71 -0.83 -14.65 -9.46
C MET A 71 -1.42 -13.84 -10.64
N GLY A 72 -0.61 -13.03 -11.31
CA GLY A 72 -1.09 -12.18 -12.40
C GLY A 72 -1.71 -10.86 -11.96
N LYS A 73 -1.54 -10.48 -10.69
CA LYS A 73 -2.07 -9.21 -10.17
C LYS A 73 -1.13 -8.05 -10.50
N ASP A 74 -1.71 -6.88 -10.72
CA ASP A 74 -0.96 -5.64 -11.00
C ASP A 74 -0.68 -4.91 -9.68
N VAL A 75 0.48 -5.20 -9.09
CA VAL A 75 0.85 -4.71 -7.76
C VAL A 75 2.27 -4.14 -7.80
N THR A 76 2.40 -2.91 -7.33
CA THR A 76 3.68 -2.26 -7.10
C THR A 76 3.74 -1.75 -5.67
N PHE A 77 4.71 -2.23 -4.90
CA PHE A 77 4.97 -1.72 -3.55
C PHE A 77 6.33 -1.01 -3.55
N THR A 78 6.33 0.26 -3.20
CA THR A 78 7.54 1.07 -3.11
C THR A 78 7.92 1.24 -1.65
N VAL A 79 9.18 0.91 -1.32
CA VAL A 79 9.75 1.12 0.00
C VAL A 79 10.62 2.37 -0.05
N TYR A 80 10.36 3.32 0.83
CA TYR A 80 11.05 4.61 0.85
C TYR A 80 12.25 4.57 1.81
N PRO A 81 13.48 4.77 1.31
CA PRO A 81 14.68 4.68 2.15
C PRO A 81 14.66 5.70 3.28
N GLY A 82 15.15 5.29 4.46
CA GLY A 82 15.29 6.16 5.62
C GLY A 82 14.01 6.56 6.31
N THR A 83 12.86 6.02 5.89
CA THR A 83 11.56 6.38 6.47
C THR A 83 11.11 5.42 7.55
N GLY A 84 10.24 5.87 8.45
CA GLY A 84 9.57 5.06 9.46
C GLY A 84 8.08 4.96 9.20
N HIS A 85 7.39 4.13 9.98
CA HIS A 85 5.94 3.96 9.88
C HIS A 85 5.22 5.31 9.98
N ALA A 86 4.19 5.53 9.16
CA ALA A 86 3.40 6.75 9.13
C ALA A 86 4.20 8.02 8.69
N PHE A 87 5.19 7.85 7.81
CA PHE A 87 6.04 8.97 7.38
C PHE A 87 5.27 10.11 6.68
N ALA A 88 4.10 9.85 6.13
CA ALA A 88 3.25 10.86 5.48
C ALA A 88 2.25 11.52 6.44
N ASN A 89 2.25 11.15 7.72
CA ASN A 89 1.33 11.70 8.71
C ASN A 89 1.84 13.05 9.22
N GLU A 90 1.19 14.13 8.80
CA GLU A 90 1.57 15.49 9.17
C GLU A 90 1.43 15.77 10.67
N SER A 91 0.56 15.05 11.39
CA SER A 91 0.46 15.20 12.85
C SER A 91 1.72 14.71 13.56
N ASN A 92 2.51 13.87 12.89
CA ASN A 92 3.80 13.38 13.39
C ASN A 92 3.70 12.72 14.77
N ALA A 93 2.60 12.00 15.01
CA ALA A 93 2.34 11.38 16.30
C ALA A 93 3.42 10.37 16.71
N LEU A 94 4.04 9.69 15.72
CA LEU A 94 5.11 8.71 15.96
C LEU A 94 6.52 9.31 15.79
N GLY A 95 6.64 10.61 15.50
CA GLY A 95 7.95 11.24 15.26
C GLY A 95 8.62 10.79 13.97
N THR A 96 7.86 10.26 13.00
CA THR A 96 8.41 9.66 11.77
C THR A 96 8.05 10.43 10.50
N HIS A 97 7.45 11.61 10.61
CA HIS A 97 7.09 12.41 9.44
C HIS A 97 8.34 12.78 8.64
N ASP A 98 8.28 12.56 7.33
CA ASP A 98 9.35 12.86 6.39
C ASP A 98 8.75 13.63 5.20
N ASP A 99 9.00 14.94 5.14
CA ASP A 99 8.43 15.82 4.12
C ASP A 99 8.78 15.38 2.70
N ALA A 100 10.04 15.00 2.46
CA ALA A 100 10.50 14.64 1.12
C ALA A 100 9.85 13.34 0.66
N ALA A 101 9.84 12.31 1.51
CA ALA A 101 9.21 11.03 1.20
C ALA A 101 7.69 11.19 1.05
N ALA A 102 7.06 11.98 1.92
CA ALA A 102 5.62 12.25 1.86
C ALA A 102 5.24 12.91 0.53
N ALA A 103 6.01 13.91 0.09
CA ALA A 103 5.75 14.60 -1.17
C ALA A 103 5.83 13.65 -2.37
N VAL A 104 6.85 12.81 -2.43
CA VAL A 104 7.00 11.81 -3.51
C VAL A 104 5.86 10.81 -3.49
N ALA A 105 5.53 10.28 -2.30
CA ALA A 105 4.47 9.29 -2.16
C ALA A 105 3.11 9.87 -2.55
N TRP A 106 2.80 11.10 -2.13
CA TRP A 106 1.56 11.79 -2.50
C TRP A 106 1.46 12.00 -4.00
N ASP A 107 2.53 12.49 -4.64
CA ASP A 107 2.53 12.73 -6.09
C ASP A 107 2.28 11.42 -6.85
N ARG A 108 2.92 10.33 -6.44
CA ARG A 108 2.72 9.02 -7.04
C ARG A 108 1.31 8.49 -6.82
N ALA A 109 0.78 8.62 -5.60
CA ALA A 109 -0.57 8.16 -5.28
C ALA A 109 -1.62 8.90 -6.09
N VAL A 110 -1.52 10.22 -6.19
CA VAL A 110 -2.45 11.03 -6.97
C VAL A 110 -2.37 10.68 -8.45
N ALA A 111 -1.17 10.58 -9.01
CA ALA A 111 -0.98 10.21 -10.42
C ALA A 111 -1.54 8.83 -10.72
N PHE A 112 -1.30 7.87 -9.84
CA PHE A 112 -1.81 6.51 -9.95
C PHE A 112 -3.35 6.47 -9.96
N LEU A 113 -3.98 7.17 -9.02
CA LEU A 113 -5.43 7.21 -8.94
C LEU A 113 -6.05 7.91 -10.16
N LYS A 114 -5.46 9.01 -10.62
CA LYS A 114 -5.94 9.71 -11.82
C LYS A 114 -5.86 8.82 -13.06
N ALA A 115 -4.82 8.00 -13.17
CA ALA A 115 -4.62 7.12 -14.32
C ALA A 115 -5.57 5.91 -14.32
N ASN A 116 -6.03 5.46 -13.15
CA ASN A 116 -6.70 4.16 -13.01
C ASN A 116 -8.12 4.22 -12.46
N VAL A 117 -8.60 5.38 -12.04
CA VAL A 117 -9.97 5.56 -11.58
C VAL A 117 -10.74 6.31 -12.64
N PRO A 118 -11.85 5.73 -13.18
CA PRO A 118 -12.68 6.41 -14.17
C PRO A 118 -13.36 7.63 -13.57
N GLY A 119 -13.52 8.66 -14.35
CA GLY A 119 -14.20 9.88 -13.90
C GLY A 119 -13.67 11.14 -14.42
#